data_1de1eb569dd3f1797d45d79b69839ad2
#
_entry.id   1de1eb569dd3f1797d45d79b69839ad2
#
_cell.length_a   1.000
_cell.length_b   1.000
_cell.length_c   1.000
_cell.angle_alpha   90.00
_cell.angle_beta   90.00
_cell.angle_gamma   90.00
#
_symmetry.space_group_name_H-M   'P 1'
#
loop_
_entity.id
_entity.type
_entity.pdbx_description
1 polymer ?
#
loop_
_entity_poly.entity_id
_entity_poly.type
_entity_poly.pdbx_seq_one_letter_code
_entity_poly.pdbx_strand_id
1 'polypeptide(L)'
;MQRTISKTLATGFLLTAVLVLSVAAADDIGAPADPIDVDETMNTARAFIEQGELEKATEQLRKVVDEDKSNADAWNLLGYSWRKLNENRKSKKSYARALKLDPNHKGALEYQGELFIKLGERDKANDNLARLKTLCPSGCEELDNLSRALAGDSDY
;
A
#
# COMPACT_ATOMS: atom_id res chain seq x y z
N MET A 1 89.56 33.92 -34.75
CA MET A 1 89.25 32.50 -34.99
C MET A 1 88.78 31.90 -33.65
N GLN A 2 87.50 31.84 -33.40
CA GLN A 2 86.95 31.22 -32.20
C GLN A 2 85.87 30.24 -32.60
N ARG A 3 86.01 28.99 -32.21
CA ARG A 3 85.05 27.89 -32.38
C ARG A 3 84.05 27.95 -31.22
N THR A 4 82.82 28.21 -31.48
CA THR A 4 81.72 28.05 -30.53
C THR A 4 81.22 26.64 -30.61
N ILE A 5 81.24 25.93 -29.46
CA ILE A 5 80.70 24.61 -29.27
C ILE A 5 79.26 24.77 -28.78
N SER A 6 78.32 24.37 -29.59
CA SER A 6 76.90 24.35 -29.20
C SER A 6 76.62 23.08 -28.39
N LYS A 7 76.15 23.26 -27.15
CA LYS A 7 75.64 22.15 -26.30
C LYS A 7 74.14 22.01 -26.51
N THR A 8 73.77 20.95 -27.11
CA THR A 8 72.32 20.55 -27.21
C THR A 8 71.90 19.91 -25.88
N LEU A 9 70.99 20.63 -25.18
CA LEU A 9 70.24 20.02 -24.07
C LEU A 9 69.13 19.16 -24.61
N ALA A 10 69.19 17.87 -24.32
CA ALA A 10 68.07 16.95 -24.51
C ALA A 10 67.14 17.04 -23.32
N THR A 11 65.94 17.65 -23.56
CA THR A 11 64.85 17.68 -22.58
C THR A 11 64.08 16.38 -22.67
N GLY A 12 64.24 15.52 -21.65
CA GLY A 12 63.46 14.30 -21.52
C GLY A 12 62.04 14.63 -21.09
N PHE A 13 61.07 14.33 -21.94
CA PHE A 13 59.65 14.39 -21.63
C PHE A 13 59.27 13.14 -20.83
N LEU A 14 59.05 13.28 -19.53
CA LEU A 14 58.46 12.24 -18.69
C LEU A 14 56.97 12.20 -18.97
N LEU A 15 56.50 11.22 -19.71
CA LEU A 15 55.08 10.92 -19.84
C LEU A 15 54.60 10.22 -18.54
N THR A 16 53.98 10.98 -17.66
CA THR A 16 53.21 10.40 -16.56
C THR A 16 51.90 9.87 -17.09
N ALA A 17 51.78 8.56 -17.23
CA ALA A 17 50.51 7.90 -17.51
C ALA A 17 49.61 8.04 -16.28
N VAL A 18 48.62 8.93 -16.34
CA VAL A 18 47.51 8.98 -15.37
C VAL A 18 46.60 7.81 -15.65
N LEU A 19 46.73 6.78 -14.80
CA LEU A 19 45.79 5.64 -14.79
C LEU A 19 44.47 6.14 -14.22
N VAL A 20 43.53 6.53 -15.09
CA VAL A 20 42.16 6.81 -14.68
C VAL A 20 41.49 5.48 -14.32
N LEU A 21 41.47 5.14 -13.03
CA LEU A 21 40.59 4.08 -12.53
C LEU A 21 39.13 4.61 -12.72
N SER A 22 38.45 4.19 -13.76
CA SER A 22 37.01 4.28 -13.84
C SER A 22 36.44 3.33 -12.78
N VAL A 23 36.03 3.90 -11.65
CA VAL A 23 35.13 3.21 -10.73
C VAL A 23 33.80 3.10 -11.48
N ALA A 24 33.55 1.89 -12.02
CA ALA A 24 32.21 1.55 -12.44
C ALA A 24 31.33 1.71 -11.19
N ALA A 25 30.43 2.69 -11.21
CA ALA A 25 29.32 2.72 -10.28
C ALA A 25 28.60 1.39 -10.48
N ALA A 26 28.72 0.49 -9.51
CA ALA A 26 27.83 -0.63 -9.41
C ALA A 26 26.45 0.02 -9.26
N ASP A 27 25.57 -0.19 -10.25
CA ASP A 27 24.17 0.11 -10.10
C ASP A 27 23.74 -0.58 -8.80
N ASP A 28 23.38 0.22 -7.80
CA ASP A 28 22.79 -0.23 -6.55
C ASP A 28 21.45 -0.87 -6.92
N ILE A 29 21.50 -2.14 -7.31
CA ILE A 29 20.34 -2.99 -7.39
C ILE A 29 19.91 -3.09 -5.93
N GLY A 30 18.96 -2.21 -5.55
CA GLY A 30 18.49 -2.03 -4.18
C GLY A 30 18.36 -3.38 -3.52
N ALA A 31 19.06 -3.58 -2.42
CA ALA A 31 18.92 -4.77 -1.61
C ALA A 31 17.42 -5.01 -1.37
N PRO A 32 16.93 -6.25 -1.41
CA PRO A 32 15.54 -6.51 -1.06
C PRO A 32 15.27 -5.85 0.30
N ALA A 33 14.21 -5.05 0.38
CA ALA A 33 13.83 -4.41 1.62
C ALA A 33 13.69 -5.49 2.70
N ASP A 34 14.20 -5.23 3.90
CA ASP A 34 14.02 -6.15 5.01
C ASP A 34 12.53 -6.47 5.20
N PRO A 35 12.17 -7.72 5.50
CA PRO A 35 10.79 -8.11 5.72
C PRO A 35 10.18 -7.25 6.85
N ILE A 36 8.96 -6.77 6.64
CA ILE A 36 8.28 -5.97 7.65
C ILE A 36 7.71 -6.88 8.75
N ASP A 37 7.59 -6.34 9.96
CA ASP A 37 6.71 -6.92 10.97
C ASP A 37 5.25 -6.60 10.60
N VAL A 38 4.52 -7.62 10.15
CA VAL A 38 3.14 -7.48 9.68
C VAL A 38 2.21 -7.02 10.81
N ASP A 39 2.36 -7.55 12.01
CA ASP A 39 1.50 -7.22 13.16
C ASP A 39 1.75 -5.79 13.63
N GLU A 40 2.99 -5.35 13.76
CA GLU A 40 3.34 -3.98 14.10
C GLU A 40 2.85 -2.99 13.04
N THR A 41 3.03 -3.33 11.75
CA THR A 41 2.59 -2.48 10.64
C THR A 41 1.07 -2.37 10.57
N MET A 42 0.34 -3.47 10.85
CA MET A 42 -1.12 -3.46 10.98
C MET A 42 -1.60 -2.58 12.14
N ASN A 43 -0.96 -2.66 13.31
CA ASN A 43 -1.29 -1.82 14.46
C ASN A 43 -1.04 -0.34 14.15
N THR A 44 0.06 -0.02 13.48
CA THR A 44 0.37 1.34 13.01
C THR A 44 -0.69 1.85 12.04
N ALA A 45 -1.13 1.02 11.10
CA ALA A 45 -2.18 1.38 10.16
C ALA A 45 -3.53 1.65 10.84
N ARG A 46 -3.91 0.85 11.84
CA ARG A 46 -5.11 1.06 12.65
C ARG A 46 -5.05 2.40 13.40
N ALA A 47 -3.90 2.71 14.01
CA ALA A 47 -3.70 3.99 14.70
C ALA A 47 -3.85 5.18 13.73
N PHE A 48 -3.34 5.10 12.52
CA PHE A 48 -3.55 6.14 11.50
C PHE A 48 -5.02 6.26 11.08
N ILE A 49 -5.76 5.15 10.98
CA ILE A 49 -7.22 5.20 10.71
C ILE A 49 -7.95 5.93 11.82
N GLU A 50 -7.66 5.61 13.08
CA GLU A 50 -8.27 6.26 14.25
C GLU A 50 -7.97 7.76 14.32
N GLN A 51 -6.79 8.18 13.88
CA GLN A 51 -6.36 9.59 13.78
C GLN A 51 -6.92 10.30 12.54
N GLY A 52 -7.59 9.59 11.63
CA GLY A 52 -8.08 10.13 10.36
C GLY A 52 -6.97 10.34 9.31
N GLU A 53 -5.74 9.85 9.55
CA GLU A 53 -4.59 9.98 8.65
C GLU A 53 -4.61 8.87 7.57
N LEU A 54 -5.65 8.91 6.74
CA LEU A 54 -6.00 7.80 5.86
C LEU A 54 -4.97 7.51 4.76
N GLU A 55 -4.26 8.52 4.27
CA GLU A 55 -3.17 8.35 3.30
C GLU A 55 -2.02 7.54 3.92
N LYS A 56 -1.63 7.87 5.17
CA LYS A 56 -0.61 7.12 5.90
C LYS A 56 -1.07 5.69 6.20
N ALA A 57 -2.34 5.53 6.57
CA ALA A 57 -2.92 4.20 6.75
C ALA A 57 -2.81 3.35 5.46
N THR A 58 -3.17 3.93 4.30
CA THR A 58 -3.07 3.19 3.03
C THR A 58 -1.63 2.82 2.67
N GLU A 59 -0.64 3.65 3.03
CA GLU A 59 0.76 3.35 2.81
C GLU A 59 1.20 2.12 3.62
N GLN A 60 0.87 2.07 4.92
CA GLN A 60 1.22 0.93 5.77
C GLN A 60 0.47 -0.34 5.32
N LEU A 61 -0.83 -0.24 5.05
CA LEU A 61 -1.64 -1.37 4.61
C LEU A 61 -1.17 -1.95 3.28
N ARG A 62 -0.65 -1.13 2.37
CA ARG A 62 -0.03 -1.61 1.14
C ARG A 62 1.21 -2.43 1.40
N LYS A 63 2.09 -2.01 2.34
CA LYS A 63 3.24 -2.82 2.75
C LYS A 63 2.79 -4.18 3.28
N VAL A 64 1.74 -4.20 4.12
CA VAL A 64 1.20 -5.45 4.65
C VAL A 64 0.69 -6.37 3.53
N VAL A 65 -0.12 -5.87 2.59
CA VAL A 65 -0.69 -6.73 1.53
C VAL A 65 0.33 -7.11 0.45
N ASP A 66 1.45 -6.40 0.36
CA ASP A 66 2.56 -6.77 -0.51
C ASP A 66 3.38 -7.91 0.14
N GLU A 67 3.58 -7.89 1.46
CA GLU A 67 4.26 -8.92 2.24
C GLU A 67 3.37 -10.15 2.43
N ASP A 68 2.15 -9.97 2.95
CA ASP A 68 1.14 -11.01 3.15
C ASP A 68 -0.11 -10.75 2.29
N LYS A 69 -0.10 -11.31 1.08
CA LYS A 69 -1.22 -11.20 0.13
C LYS A 69 -2.48 -11.93 0.58
N SER A 70 -2.40 -12.77 1.61
CA SER A 70 -3.51 -13.56 2.17
C SER A 70 -4.19 -12.88 3.36
N ASN A 71 -3.71 -11.75 3.84
CA ASN A 71 -4.24 -11.01 4.96
C ASN A 71 -5.57 -10.32 4.60
N ALA A 72 -6.69 -10.98 4.89
CA ALA A 72 -8.03 -10.46 4.59
C ALA A 72 -8.33 -9.17 5.35
N ASP A 73 -7.89 -9.05 6.62
CA ASP A 73 -8.06 -7.85 7.43
C ASP A 73 -7.35 -6.64 6.83
N ALA A 74 -6.11 -6.83 6.36
CA ALA A 74 -5.37 -5.74 5.71
C ALA A 74 -6.07 -5.26 4.44
N TRP A 75 -6.56 -6.19 3.61
CA TRP A 75 -7.36 -5.84 2.43
C TRP A 75 -8.66 -5.11 2.80
N ASN A 76 -9.33 -5.52 3.88
CA ASN A 76 -10.53 -4.85 4.38
C ASN A 76 -10.22 -3.41 4.81
N LEU A 77 -9.21 -3.21 5.67
CA LEU A 77 -8.83 -1.87 6.14
C LEU A 77 -8.31 -0.97 5.01
N LEU A 78 -7.62 -1.54 4.02
CA LEU A 78 -7.21 -0.82 2.82
C LEU A 78 -8.44 -0.37 2.00
N GLY A 79 -9.47 -1.23 1.90
CA GLY A 79 -10.76 -0.88 1.30
C GLY A 79 -11.46 0.26 2.02
N TYR A 80 -11.50 0.20 3.36
CA TYR A 80 -12.05 1.26 4.22
C TYR A 80 -11.35 2.61 3.99
N SER A 81 -10.02 2.62 4.08
CA SER A 81 -9.22 3.83 3.92
C SER A 81 -9.43 4.45 2.53
N TRP A 82 -9.43 3.64 1.46
CA TRP A 82 -9.74 4.12 0.11
C TRP A 82 -11.16 4.68 -0.03
N ARG A 83 -12.16 4.07 0.64
CA ARG A 83 -13.54 4.56 0.63
C ARG A 83 -13.65 5.95 1.27
N LYS A 84 -13.01 6.13 2.42
CA LYS A 84 -12.97 7.43 3.12
C LYS A 84 -12.22 8.49 2.32
N LEU A 85 -11.22 8.12 1.53
CA LEU A 85 -10.51 8.99 0.58
C LEU A 85 -11.27 9.21 -0.75
N ASN A 86 -12.50 8.71 -0.88
CA ASN A 86 -13.30 8.75 -2.11
C ASN A 86 -12.70 8.00 -3.32
N GLU A 87 -11.68 7.18 -3.11
CA GLU A 87 -11.06 6.31 -4.11
C GLU A 87 -11.90 5.02 -4.33
N ASN A 88 -13.16 5.20 -4.70
CA ASN A 88 -14.17 4.15 -4.74
C ASN A 88 -13.76 2.91 -5.56
N ARG A 89 -13.01 3.11 -6.67
CA ARG A 89 -12.53 1.99 -7.50
C ARG A 89 -11.48 1.14 -6.79
N LYS A 90 -10.57 1.77 -6.05
CA LYS A 90 -9.55 1.07 -5.25
C LYS A 90 -10.21 0.35 -4.09
N SER A 91 -11.13 1.03 -3.39
CA SER A 91 -11.93 0.47 -2.30
C SER A 91 -12.67 -0.80 -2.73
N LYS A 92 -13.42 -0.74 -3.84
CA LYS A 92 -14.16 -1.89 -4.38
C LYS A 92 -13.27 -3.11 -4.66
N LYS A 93 -12.07 -2.88 -5.22
CA LYS A 93 -11.09 -3.94 -5.46
C LYS A 93 -10.56 -4.55 -4.16
N SER A 94 -10.27 -3.73 -3.16
CA SER A 94 -9.73 -4.16 -1.87
C SER A 94 -10.74 -5.03 -1.11
N TYR A 95 -12.00 -4.58 -1.00
CA TYR A 95 -13.05 -5.40 -0.39
C TYR A 95 -13.33 -6.70 -1.14
N ALA A 96 -13.33 -6.66 -2.49
CA ALA A 96 -13.47 -7.88 -3.27
C ALA A 96 -12.32 -8.86 -3.02
N ARG A 97 -11.11 -8.36 -2.76
CA ARG A 97 -9.97 -9.21 -2.41
C ARG A 97 -10.12 -9.78 -1.00
N ALA A 98 -10.52 -8.97 0.00
CA ALA A 98 -10.81 -9.43 1.35
C ALA A 98 -11.85 -10.56 1.33
N LEU A 99 -12.97 -10.36 0.65
CA LEU A 99 -14.06 -11.35 0.57
C LEU A 99 -13.74 -12.57 -0.31
N LYS A 100 -12.73 -12.48 -1.17
CA LYS A 100 -12.21 -13.66 -1.87
C LYS A 100 -11.34 -14.52 -0.94
N LEU A 101 -10.62 -13.91 -0.02
CA LEU A 101 -9.76 -14.58 0.96
C LEU A 101 -10.59 -15.15 2.12
N ASP A 102 -11.46 -14.34 2.67
CA ASP A 102 -12.44 -14.73 3.69
C ASP A 102 -13.86 -14.32 3.26
N PRO A 103 -14.64 -15.24 2.67
CA PRO A 103 -16.02 -14.98 2.28
C PRO A 103 -16.93 -14.57 3.43
N ASN A 104 -16.58 -14.88 4.69
CA ASN A 104 -17.36 -14.61 5.88
C ASN A 104 -16.85 -13.41 6.69
N HIS A 105 -15.91 -12.65 6.15
CA HIS A 105 -15.36 -11.47 6.78
C HIS A 105 -16.43 -10.39 6.98
N LYS A 106 -16.99 -10.31 8.18
CA LYS A 106 -18.14 -9.45 8.48
C LYS A 106 -17.89 -7.96 8.21
N GLY A 107 -16.75 -7.42 8.66
CA GLY A 107 -16.39 -6.03 8.39
C GLY A 107 -16.24 -5.71 6.89
N ALA A 108 -15.74 -6.66 6.08
CA ALA A 108 -15.66 -6.45 4.63
C ALA A 108 -17.05 -6.47 3.96
N LEU A 109 -17.99 -7.29 4.46
CA LEU A 109 -19.38 -7.28 3.99
C LEU A 109 -20.08 -5.98 4.34
N GLU A 110 -19.92 -5.50 5.57
CA GLU A 110 -20.45 -4.21 6.03
C GLU A 110 -19.92 -3.06 5.16
N TYR A 111 -18.61 -2.86 5.16
CA TYR A 111 -17.99 -1.69 4.50
C TYR A 111 -18.13 -1.72 2.97
N GLN A 112 -18.13 -2.92 2.35
CA GLN A 112 -18.47 -3.04 0.94
C GLN A 112 -19.93 -2.70 0.69
N GLY A 113 -20.83 -3.10 1.59
CA GLY A 113 -22.24 -2.76 1.53
C GLY A 113 -22.47 -1.24 1.57
N GLU A 114 -21.80 -0.54 2.49
CA GLU A 114 -21.83 0.92 2.55
C GLU A 114 -21.27 1.58 1.28
N LEU A 115 -20.17 1.03 0.72
CA LEU A 115 -19.65 1.49 -0.56
C LEU A 115 -20.70 1.31 -1.69
N PHE A 116 -21.43 0.19 -1.71
CA PHE A 116 -22.48 -0.04 -2.70
C PHE A 116 -23.63 0.94 -2.55
N ILE A 117 -24.03 1.29 -1.32
CA ILE A 117 -25.05 2.33 -1.08
C ILE A 117 -24.56 3.66 -1.63
N LYS A 118 -23.33 4.06 -1.31
CA LYS A 118 -22.72 5.30 -1.81
C LYS A 118 -22.70 5.37 -3.35
N LEU A 119 -22.53 4.23 -4.01
CA LEU A 119 -22.50 4.11 -5.48
C LEU A 119 -23.89 3.94 -6.11
N GLY A 120 -24.98 3.90 -5.32
CA GLY A 120 -26.33 3.62 -5.81
C GLY A 120 -26.59 2.15 -6.16
N GLU A 121 -25.67 1.24 -5.83
CA GLU A 121 -25.76 -0.20 -6.11
C GLU A 121 -26.49 -0.94 -4.95
N ARG A 122 -27.68 -0.44 -4.53
CA ARG A 122 -28.38 -0.90 -3.32
C ARG A 122 -28.69 -2.40 -3.29
N ASP A 123 -28.96 -3.02 -4.44
CA ASP A 123 -29.21 -4.45 -4.51
C ASP A 123 -28.01 -5.27 -4.00
N LYS A 124 -26.79 -4.87 -4.38
CA LYS A 124 -25.54 -5.53 -3.88
C LYS A 124 -25.32 -5.28 -2.38
N ALA A 125 -25.74 -4.11 -1.87
CA ALA A 125 -25.71 -3.87 -0.43
C ALA A 125 -26.67 -4.80 0.31
N ASN A 126 -27.87 -5.01 -0.23
CA ASN A 126 -28.85 -5.98 0.31
C ASN A 126 -28.33 -7.43 0.26
N ASP A 127 -27.57 -7.81 -0.78
CA ASP A 127 -26.94 -9.15 -0.85
C ASP A 127 -25.93 -9.32 0.32
N ASN A 128 -25.11 -8.29 0.58
CA ASN A 128 -24.19 -8.33 1.72
C ASN A 128 -24.93 -8.36 3.06
N LEU A 129 -26.02 -7.60 3.19
CA LEU A 129 -26.87 -7.63 4.39
C LEU A 129 -27.48 -9.03 4.62
N ALA A 130 -27.95 -9.69 3.58
CA ALA A 130 -28.50 -11.05 3.68
C ALA A 130 -27.41 -12.05 4.16
N ARG A 131 -26.17 -11.91 3.69
CA ARG A 131 -25.05 -12.71 4.17
C ARG A 131 -24.74 -12.44 5.65
N LEU A 132 -24.72 -11.17 6.07
CA LEU A 132 -24.54 -10.81 7.47
C LEU A 132 -25.63 -11.38 8.36
N LYS A 133 -26.89 -11.36 7.94
CA LYS A 133 -28.01 -12.02 8.68
C LYS A 133 -27.78 -13.51 8.88
N THR A 134 -27.21 -14.17 7.90
CA THR A 134 -26.87 -15.60 8.01
C THR A 134 -25.70 -15.85 8.96
N LEU A 135 -24.68 -14.96 8.95
CA LEU A 135 -23.50 -15.08 9.79
C LEU A 135 -23.77 -14.68 11.24
N CYS A 136 -24.74 -13.81 11.47
CA CYS A 136 -25.06 -13.22 12.76
C CYS A 136 -26.55 -13.44 13.13
N PRO A 137 -27.02 -14.68 13.33
CA PRO A 137 -28.44 -14.94 13.57
C PRO A 137 -28.97 -14.33 14.89
N SER A 138 -28.07 -14.01 15.82
CA SER A 138 -28.37 -13.32 17.08
C SER A 138 -28.04 -11.82 17.07
N GLY A 139 -27.68 -11.26 15.90
CA GLY A 139 -27.23 -9.88 15.74
C GLY A 139 -25.72 -9.76 15.85
N CYS A 140 -25.16 -8.72 15.24
CA CYS A 140 -23.78 -8.25 15.40
C CYS A 140 -23.69 -6.80 14.92
N GLU A 141 -22.64 -6.11 15.32
CA GLU A 141 -22.44 -4.70 15.02
C GLU A 141 -22.48 -4.42 13.50
N GLU A 142 -21.82 -5.25 12.71
CA GLU A 142 -21.72 -5.10 11.26
C GLU A 142 -23.09 -5.24 10.56
N LEU A 143 -23.94 -6.15 11.08
CA LEU A 143 -25.32 -6.29 10.60
C LEU A 143 -26.16 -5.05 10.92
N ASP A 144 -26.04 -4.53 12.13
CA ASP A 144 -26.80 -3.36 12.58
C ASP A 144 -26.34 -2.10 11.84
N ASN A 145 -25.03 -1.93 11.63
CA ASN A 145 -24.46 -0.81 10.90
C ASN A 145 -24.95 -0.78 9.45
N LEU A 146 -24.83 -1.90 8.72
CA LEU A 146 -25.28 -1.96 7.33
C LEU A 146 -26.81 -1.83 7.22
N SER A 147 -27.58 -2.34 8.20
CA SER A 147 -29.04 -2.16 8.23
C SER A 147 -29.42 -0.70 8.38
N ARG A 148 -28.79 0.04 9.28
CA ARG A 148 -28.98 1.48 9.47
C ARG A 148 -28.58 2.27 8.22
N ALA A 149 -27.45 1.92 7.63
CA ALA A 149 -26.98 2.53 6.40
C ALA A 149 -28.00 2.38 5.24
N LEU A 150 -28.60 1.21 5.11
CA LEU A 150 -29.65 0.95 4.12
C LEU A 150 -30.96 1.68 4.44
N ALA A 151 -31.27 1.93 5.72
CA ALA A 151 -32.42 2.73 6.13
C ALA A 151 -32.23 4.25 5.87
N GLY A 152 -31.00 4.69 5.64
CA GLY A 152 -30.63 6.11 5.48
C GLY A 152 -30.28 6.81 6.80
N ASP A 153 -30.05 6.04 7.86
CA ASP A 153 -29.78 6.53 9.22
C ASP A 153 -28.28 6.59 9.53
N SER A 154 -27.42 6.69 8.51
CA SER A 154 -25.96 6.72 8.68
C SER A 154 -25.33 7.96 8.09
N ASP A 155 -24.44 8.58 8.85
CA ASP A 155 -23.52 9.62 8.38
C ASP A 155 -22.30 8.94 7.72
N TYR A 156 -22.19 9.09 6.39
CA TYR A 156 -21.07 8.54 5.61
C TYR A 156 -19.84 9.45 5.58
#